data_1a707ccd83811205b780508fad1596b4
#
_entry.id   1a707ccd83811205b780508fad1596b4
#
_cell.length_a   1.000
_cell.length_b   1.000
_cell.length_c   1.000
_cell.angle_alpha   90.00
_cell.angle_beta   90.00
_cell.angle_gamma   90.00
#
_symmetry.space_group_name_H-M   'P 1'
#
loop_
_entity.id
_entity.type
_entity.pdbx_description
1 polymer ?
#
loop_
_entity_poly.entity_id
_entity_poly.type
_entity_poly.pdbx_seq_one_letter_code
_entity_poly.pdbx_strand_id
1 'polypeptide(L)'
;SEDNKMGMAVFGQVRQKDGFDSDGDGFTELTALKAQTLGMRSYLKTGVYSKLTAEYHHLHEFRRGGDNLNLPPHEAMIAEQVEHGINTGSLRFDWFSPDDSHRLAAFASAQHISRSSYYGAGMDPDAYGATANLTWMAGTQYIRKFDRCIFMPSDLTLGLEYNEDRLNDNMWGYGRVTSQLVRIGSFYAQNEWKNHRWSFLLGGRLDKHNLVKGVIFSPRANLRFNPVDNVNLRASY
;
A
#
# COMPACT_ATOMS: atom_id res chain seq x y z
N SER A 1 0.30 5.93 28.44
CA SER A 1 -0.11 6.94 29.43
C SER A 1 -1.32 6.43 30.18
N GLU A 2 -1.45 6.74 31.46
CA GLU A 2 -2.59 6.31 32.30
C GLU A 2 -3.95 6.74 31.73
N ASP A 3 -4.00 7.86 30.99
CA ASP A 3 -5.21 8.40 30.36
C ASP A 3 -5.51 7.84 28.97
N ASN A 4 -4.72 6.89 28.45
CA ASN A 4 -4.83 6.41 27.06
C ASN A 4 -4.87 7.54 26.00
N LYS A 5 -4.25 8.69 26.30
CA LYS A 5 -4.20 9.83 25.36
C LYS A 5 -3.21 9.59 24.23
N MET A 6 -2.18 8.81 24.49
CA MET A 6 -1.17 8.44 23.50
C MET A 6 -0.73 7.00 23.70
N GLY A 7 -0.32 6.37 22.63
CA GLY A 7 0.24 5.03 22.65
C GLY A 7 1.21 4.84 21.50
N MET A 8 2.18 3.97 21.71
CA MET A 8 3.16 3.60 20.70
C MET A 8 3.45 2.10 20.81
N ALA A 9 3.55 1.46 19.66
CA ALA A 9 4.07 0.10 19.52
C ALA A 9 5.26 0.14 18.56
N VAL A 10 6.31 -0.57 18.92
CA VAL A 10 7.48 -0.79 18.07
C VAL A 10 7.65 -2.29 17.91
N PHE A 11 7.97 -2.73 16.71
CA PHE A 11 8.22 -4.13 16.42
C PHE A 11 9.39 -4.25 15.44
N GLY A 12 10.11 -5.36 15.53
CA GLY A 12 11.21 -5.66 14.64
C GLY A 12 11.29 -7.14 14.37
N GLN A 13 11.86 -7.47 13.22
CA GLN A 13 12.13 -8.84 12.82
C GLN A 13 13.47 -8.90 12.09
N VAL A 14 14.25 -9.91 12.40
CA VAL A 14 15.45 -10.31 11.64
C VAL A 14 15.23 -11.72 11.14
N ARG A 15 15.48 -11.94 9.85
CA ARG A 15 15.41 -13.25 9.22
C ARG A 15 16.66 -13.48 8.41
N GLN A 16 17.30 -14.60 8.65
CA GLN A 16 18.48 -15.06 7.91
C GLN A 16 18.29 -16.49 7.46
N LYS A 17 18.69 -16.77 6.25
CA LYS A 17 18.69 -18.09 5.64
C LYS A 17 19.92 -18.18 4.75
N ASP A 18 20.68 -19.25 4.89
CA ASP A 18 21.80 -19.53 3.99
C ASP A 18 21.28 -20.10 2.66
N GLY A 19 22.07 -19.93 1.60
CA GLY A 19 21.79 -20.57 0.33
C GLY A 19 21.90 -22.10 0.48
N PHE A 20 21.03 -22.83 -0.20
CA PHE A 20 21.00 -24.28 -0.16
C PHE A 20 21.09 -24.85 -1.57
N ASP A 21 22.11 -25.65 -1.79
CA ASP A 21 22.37 -26.48 -2.96
C ASP A 21 21.91 -27.90 -2.61
N SER A 22 20.91 -28.41 -3.29
CA SER A 22 20.22 -29.68 -2.98
C SER A 22 20.90 -30.90 -3.54
N ASP A 23 21.52 -30.76 -4.71
CA ASP A 23 22.10 -31.87 -5.46
C ASP A 23 23.65 -31.83 -5.54
N GLY A 24 24.27 -30.76 -5.00
CA GLY A 24 25.71 -30.63 -4.88
C GLY A 24 26.39 -30.22 -6.20
N ASP A 25 25.67 -29.64 -7.13
CA ASP A 25 26.20 -29.17 -8.41
C ASP A 25 26.87 -27.78 -8.34
N GLY A 26 26.84 -27.13 -7.14
CA GLY A 26 27.39 -25.81 -6.89
C GLY A 26 26.43 -24.67 -7.17
N PHE A 27 25.22 -24.96 -7.59
CA PHE A 27 24.15 -24.00 -7.83
C PHE A 27 23.09 -24.09 -6.70
N THR A 28 22.56 -22.95 -6.25
CA THR A 28 21.58 -22.94 -5.15
C THR A 28 20.15 -22.97 -5.65
N GLU A 29 19.36 -23.99 -5.29
CA GLU A 29 17.90 -24.02 -5.50
C GLU A 29 17.16 -23.13 -4.53
N LEU A 30 17.73 -22.88 -3.35
CA LEU A 30 17.19 -21.94 -2.39
C LEU A 30 18.20 -20.81 -2.15
N THR A 31 17.76 -19.58 -2.43
CA THR A 31 18.60 -18.39 -2.31
C THR A 31 18.96 -18.09 -0.84
N ALA A 32 20.14 -17.57 -0.62
CA ALA A 32 20.49 -16.91 0.65
C ALA A 32 19.60 -15.68 0.84
N LEU A 33 19.20 -15.43 2.08
CA LEU A 33 18.33 -14.33 2.46
C LEU A 33 18.82 -13.69 3.76
N LYS A 34 18.91 -12.36 3.78
CA LYS A 34 19.03 -11.55 4.99
C LYS A 34 17.98 -10.47 4.93
N ALA A 35 17.06 -10.42 5.90
CA ALA A 35 16.04 -9.41 5.97
C ALA A 35 15.93 -8.83 7.37
N GLN A 36 15.81 -7.52 7.46
CA GLN A 36 15.62 -6.76 8.68
C GLN A 36 14.42 -5.85 8.50
N THR A 37 13.48 -5.92 9.42
CA THR A 37 12.28 -5.08 9.42
C THR A 37 12.19 -4.37 10.76
N LEU A 38 11.89 -3.08 10.69
CA LEU A 38 11.53 -2.25 11.84
C LEU A 38 10.23 -1.56 11.54
N GLY A 39 9.28 -1.60 12.47
CA GLY A 39 8.02 -0.90 12.38
C GLY A 39 7.67 -0.16 13.66
N MET A 40 6.99 0.96 13.50
CA MET A 40 6.46 1.76 14.58
C MET A 40 5.04 2.21 14.22
N ARG A 41 4.15 2.12 15.19
CA ARG A 41 2.82 2.72 15.13
C ARG A 41 2.57 3.51 16.40
N SER A 42 2.14 4.75 16.24
CA SER A 42 1.80 5.61 17.36
C SER A 42 0.45 6.29 17.13
N TYR A 43 -0.20 6.65 18.21
CA TYR A 43 -1.39 7.48 18.16
C TYR A 43 -1.37 8.54 19.26
N LEU A 44 -2.04 9.65 18.98
CA LEU A 44 -2.29 10.74 19.89
C LEU A 44 -3.76 11.14 19.78
N LYS A 45 -4.52 11.10 20.88
CA LYS A 45 -5.84 11.73 20.97
C LYS A 45 -5.64 13.24 21.08
N THR A 46 -5.94 13.96 20.01
CA THR A 46 -5.79 15.42 19.93
C THR A 46 -6.96 16.15 20.57
N GLY A 47 -8.03 15.42 20.87
CA GLY A 47 -9.23 15.87 21.57
C GLY A 47 -10.11 14.68 21.94
N VAL A 48 -11.30 14.96 22.53
CA VAL A 48 -12.26 13.91 22.92
C VAL A 48 -12.72 13.10 21.70
N TYR A 49 -12.90 13.77 20.58
CA TYR A 49 -13.45 13.21 19.34
C TYR A 49 -12.44 13.19 18.20
N SER A 50 -11.15 13.35 18.49
CA SER A 50 -10.13 13.39 17.44
C SER A 50 -8.88 12.61 17.82
N LYS A 51 -8.28 11.99 16.80
CA LYS A 51 -7.09 11.15 16.93
C LYS A 51 -6.17 11.34 15.73
N LEU A 52 -4.89 11.50 16.01
CA LEU A 52 -3.80 11.40 15.04
C LEU A 52 -3.13 10.04 15.18
N THR A 53 -2.90 9.36 14.07
CA THR A 53 -2.14 8.11 14.01
C THR A 53 -0.97 8.31 13.05
N ALA A 54 0.22 7.87 13.46
CA ALA A 54 1.42 7.87 12.64
C ALA A 54 2.00 6.45 12.59
N GLU A 55 2.44 6.03 11.41
CA GLU A 55 3.08 4.74 11.19
C GLU A 55 4.35 4.93 10.37
N TYR A 56 5.36 4.13 10.67
CA TYR A 56 6.59 4.03 9.90
C TYR A 56 7.05 2.58 9.84
N HIS A 57 7.50 2.17 8.67
CA HIS A 57 8.06 0.84 8.43
C HIS A 57 9.34 0.97 7.59
N HIS A 58 10.35 0.23 8.00
CA HIS A 58 11.59 0.06 7.27
C HIS A 58 11.82 -1.42 7.02
N LEU A 59 12.15 -1.77 5.78
CA LEU A 59 12.61 -3.10 5.38
C LEU A 59 13.94 -2.96 4.63
N HIS A 60 14.93 -3.70 5.06
CA HIS A 60 16.14 -3.97 4.29
C HIS A 60 16.20 -5.47 4.02
N GLU A 61 16.29 -5.85 2.75
CA GLU A 61 16.34 -7.25 2.34
C GLU A 61 17.44 -7.44 1.29
N PHE A 62 18.27 -8.45 1.51
CA PHE A 62 19.28 -8.93 0.59
C PHE A 62 19.00 -10.39 0.25
N ARG A 63 18.98 -10.72 -1.05
CA ARG A 63 18.88 -12.08 -1.57
C ARG A 63 20.00 -12.36 -2.54
N ARG A 64 20.55 -13.56 -2.50
CA ARG A 64 21.59 -14.03 -3.39
C ARG A 64 21.39 -15.50 -3.72
N GLY A 65 21.28 -15.83 -5.02
CA GLY A 65 21.21 -17.18 -5.56
C GLY A 65 22.19 -17.36 -6.70
N GLY A 66 22.32 -18.58 -7.16
CA GLY A 66 23.25 -19.00 -8.21
C GLY A 66 24.45 -19.76 -7.65
N ASP A 67 25.55 -19.72 -8.36
CA ASP A 67 26.81 -20.31 -7.95
C ASP A 67 27.74 -19.28 -7.25
N ASN A 68 28.83 -19.77 -6.65
CA ASN A 68 29.90 -18.93 -6.08
C ASN A 68 29.37 -17.78 -5.17
N LEU A 69 28.51 -18.11 -4.21
CA LEU A 69 27.83 -17.11 -3.35
C LEU A 69 28.80 -16.19 -2.59
N ASN A 70 30.06 -16.57 -2.43
CA ASN A 70 31.10 -15.81 -1.74
C ASN A 70 31.78 -14.77 -2.63
N LEU A 71 31.53 -14.79 -3.94
CA LEU A 71 32.08 -13.85 -4.91
C LEU A 71 31.06 -12.76 -5.27
N PRO A 72 31.50 -11.61 -5.78
CA PRO A 72 30.61 -10.64 -6.41
C PRO A 72 29.77 -11.33 -7.50
N PRO A 73 28.51 -10.91 -7.73
CA PRO A 73 27.63 -11.65 -8.64
C PRO A 73 28.13 -11.68 -10.08
N HIS A 74 28.88 -10.68 -10.55
CA HIS A 74 29.49 -10.66 -11.89
C HIS A 74 30.74 -11.54 -12.03
N GLU A 75 31.21 -12.17 -10.97
CA GLU A 75 32.31 -13.16 -10.98
C GLU A 75 31.77 -14.60 -10.90
N ALA A 76 30.46 -14.76 -10.84
CA ALA A 76 29.78 -16.04 -10.85
C ALA A 76 29.32 -16.41 -12.27
N MET A 77 29.25 -17.73 -12.56
CA MET A 77 28.76 -18.20 -13.86
C MET A 77 27.27 -17.93 -14.05
N ILE A 78 26.49 -18.06 -12.97
CA ILE A 78 25.06 -17.71 -12.95
C ILE A 78 24.77 -17.07 -11.59
N ALA A 79 24.25 -15.87 -11.61
CA ALA A 79 23.92 -15.15 -10.38
C ALA A 79 22.62 -14.37 -10.48
N GLU A 80 21.85 -14.47 -9.40
CA GLU A 80 20.74 -13.60 -9.09
C GLU A 80 21.01 -12.93 -7.74
N GLN A 81 21.04 -11.62 -7.73
CA GLN A 81 21.18 -10.84 -6.48
C GLN A 81 20.23 -9.65 -6.48
N VAL A 82 19.56 -9.46 -5.37
CA VAL A 82 18.68 -8.31 -5.16
C VAL A 82 18.87 -7.76 -3.76
N GLU A 83 19.00 -6.46 -3.66
CA GLU A 83 19.01 -5.72 -2.40
C GLU A 83 17.94 -4.66 -2.43
N HIS A 84 17.02 -4.70 -1.47
CA HIS A 84 15.92 -3.75 -1.29
C HIS A 84 16.10 -2.91 -0.04
N GLY A 85 15.94 -1.61 -0.18
CA GLY A 85 15.67 -0.70 0.93
C GLY A 85 14.28 -0.09 0.73
N ILE A 86 13.34 -0.37 1.64
CA ILE A 86 11.97 0.12 1.56
C ILE A 86 11.66 0.92 2.83
N ASN A 87 11.21 2.16 2.65
CA ASN A 87 10.74 3.02 3.72
C ASN A 87 9.30 3.42 3.43
N THR A 88 8.42 3.21 4.39
CA THR A 88 7.00 3.58 4.27
C THR A 88 6.58 4.38 5.50
N GLY A 89 5.95 5.52 5.30
CA GLY A 89 5.40 6.34 6.37
C GLY A 89 3.96 6.73 6.09
N SER A 90 3.15 6.86 7.13
CA SER A 90 1.78 7.35 7.01
C SER A 90 1.36 8.21 8.20
N LEU A 91 0.47 9.15 7.92
CA LEU A 91 -0.23 9.97 8.89
C LEU A 91 -1.73 9.89 8.61
N ARG A 92 -2.53 9.75 9.67
CA ARG A 92 -3.98 9.76 9.58
C ARG A 92 -4.57 10.56 10.73
N PHE A 93 -5.40 11.51 10.40
CA PHE A 93 -6.21 12.27 11.34
C PHE A 93 -7.67 11.84 11.19
N ASP A 94 -8.31 11.45 12.29
CA ASP A 94 -9.72 11.11 12.38
C ASP A 94 -10.41 12.09 13.34
N TRP A 95 -11.55 12.60 12.92
CA TRP A 95 -12.42 13.45 13.72
C TRP A 95 -13.88 12.99 13.61
N PHE A 96 -14.59 13.05 14.73
CA PHE A 96 -16.00 12.70 14.86
C PHE A 96 -16.74 13.85 15.53
N SER A 97 -17.97 14.14 15.13
CA SER A 97 -18.84 15.04 15.88
C SER A 97 -19.33 14.37 17.18
N PRO A 98 -19.69 15.15 18.22
CA PRO A 98 -20.19 14.60 19.48
C PRO A 98 -21.40 13.68 19.33
N ASP A 99 -22.27 13.96 18.37
CA ASP A 99 -23.47 13.17 18.02
C ASP A 99 -23.19 12.03 17.02
N ASP A 100 -21.91 11.82 16.64
CA ASP A 100 -21.47 10.84 15.64
C ASP A 100 -22.14 10.98 14.26
N SER A 101 -22.78 12.12 13.99
CA SER A 101 -23.45 12.39 12.71
C SER A 101 -22.48 12.80 11.61
N HIS A 102 -21.29 13.30 11.98
CA HIS A 102 -20.22 13.70 11.08
C HIS A 102 -18.93 12.97 11.40
N ARG A 103 -18.24 12.52 10.38
CA ARG A 103 -16.89 11.96 10.49
C ARG A 103 -16.01 12.54 9.40
N LEU A 104 -14.80 12.96 9.76
CA LEU A 104 -13.78 13.42 8.84
C LEU A 104 -12.52 12.59 9.05
N ALA A 105 -11.96 12.08 7.98
CA ALA A 105 -10.64 11.48 7.95
C ALA A 105 -9.78 12.24 6.94
N ALA A 106 -8.56 12.61 7.33
CA ALA A 106 -7.53 13.09 6.43
C ALA A 106 -6.32 12.17 6.57
N PHE A 107 -5.70 11.81 5.45
CA PHE A 107 -4.58 10.88 5.47
C PHE A 107 -3.54 11.23 4.40
N ALA A 108 -2.30 10.88 4.69
CA ALA A 108 -1.20 10.92 3.73
C ALA A 108 -0.28 9.72 3.99
N SER A 109 0.27 9.15 2.95
CA SER A 109 1.29 8.11 3.03
C SER A 109 2.30 8.26 1.91
N ALA A 110 3.54 7.83 2.18
CA ALA A 110 4.60 7.78 1.19
C ALA A 110 5.43 6.52 1.36
N GLN A 111 5.85 5.94 0.25
CA GLN A 111 6.77 4.82 0.19
C GLN A 111 7.92 5.15 -0.75
N HIS A 112 9.14 4.96 -0.27
CA HIS A 112 10.35 5.02 -1.09
C HIS A 112 10.99 3.64 -1.14
N ILE A 113 11.24 3.17 -2.37
CA ILE A 113 11.92 1.92 -2.65
C ILE A 113 13.22 2.25 -3.37
N SER A 114 14.32 1.71 -2.84
CA SER A 114 15.63 1.64 -3.51
C SER A 114 15.96 0.18 -3.71
N ARG A 115 16.27 -0.21 -4.93
CA ARG A 115 16.66 -1.59 -5.25
C ARG A 115 17.90 -1.57 -6.12
N SER A 116 18.91 -2.34 -5.73
CA SER A 116 19.98 -2.79 -6.61
C SER A 116 19.78 -4.26 -6.96
N SER A 117 20.07 -4.63 -8.18
CA SER A 117 19.87 -5.99 -8.68
C SER A 117 20.99 -6.40 -9.61
N TYR A 118 21.20 -7.68 -9.68
CA TYR A 118 22.04 -8.33 -10.69
C TYR A 118 21.31 -9.59 -11.15
N TYR A 119 21.21 -9.76 -12.46
CA TYR A 119 20.64 -10.96 -13.09
C TYR A 119 21.51 -11.30 -14.28
N GLY A 120 22.50 -12.14 -14.10
CA GLY A 120 23.50 -12.41 -15.14
C GLY A 120 23.98 -13.84 -15.18
N ALA A 121 24.52 -14.21 -16.34
CA ALA A 121 25.20 -15.46 -16.60
C ALA A 121 26.49 -15.19 -17.40
N GLY A 122 27.49 -16.09 -17.27
CA GLY A 122 28.74 -15.96 -17.99
C GLY A 122 29.66 -14.85 -17.51
N MET A 123 29.57 -14.49 -16.21
CA MET A 123 30.37 -13.42 -15.58
C MET A 123 30.17 -12.04 -16.24
N ASP A 124 28.92 -11.70 -16.56
CA ASP A 124 28.58 -10.44 -17.24
C ASP A 124 28.73 -9.26 -16.29
N PRO A 125 29.69 -8.32 -16.52
CA PRO A 125 29.89 -7.14 -15.67
C PRO A 125 28.76 -6.10 -15.82
N ASP A 126 27.92 -6.18 -16.84
CA ASP A 126 26.89 -5.21 -17.16
C ASP A 126 25.47 -5.62 -16.71
N ALA A 127 25.32 -6.85 -16.18
CA ALA A 127 24.01 -7.40 -15.79
C ALA A 127 23.41 -6.78 -14.50
N TYR A 128 23.86 -5.59 -14.15
CA TYR A 128 23.34 -4.83 -13.01
C TYR A 128 22.10 -4.02 -13.37
N GLY A 129 21.32 -3.70 -12.34
CA GLY A 129 20.20 -2.79 -12.41
C GLY A 129 20.02 -1.99 -11.14
N ALA A 130 19.44 -0.82 -11.26
CA ALA A 130 19.07 0.05 -10.14
C ALA A 130 17.67 0.62 -10.34
N THR A 131 16.84 0.51 -9.31
CA THR A 131 15.48 1.04 -9.30
C THR A 131 15.32 2.00 -8.14
N ALA A 132 14.75 3.17 -8.41
CA ALA A 132 14.24 4.09 -7.39
C ALA A 132 12.76 4.36 -7.68
N ASN A 133 11.91 4.10 -6.70
CA ASN A 133 10.48 4.39 -6.80
C ASN A 133 10.05 5.21 -5.59
N LEU A 134 9.31 6.28 -5.85
CA LEU A 134 8.62 7.07 -4.84
C LEU A 134 7.14 7.11 -5.17
N THR A 135 6.34 6.47 -4.32
CA THR A 135 4.88 6.55 -4.38
C THR A 135 4.38 7.32 -3.16
N TRP A 136 3.50 8.30 -3.37
CA TRP A 136 2.82 8.96 -2.28
C TRP A 136 1.36 9.22 -2.61
N MET A 137 0.54 9.25 -1.58
CA MET A 137 -0.87 9.57 -1.67
C MET A 137 -1.31 10.45 -0.52
N ALA A 138 -2.28 11.31 -0.78
CA ALA A 138 -2.98 12.07 0.25
C ALA A 138 -4.47 12.14 -0.09
N GLY A 139 -5.30 12.19 0.92
CA GLY A 139 -6.73 12.25 0.71
C GLY A 139 -7.50 12.69 1.94
N THR A 140 -8.77 12.97 1.70
CA THR A 140 -9.74 13.25 2.76
C THR A 140 -11.04 12.55 2.44
N GLN A 141 -11.70 12.08 3.49
CA GLN A 141 -13.00 11.46 3.42
C GLN A 141 -13.91 12.09 4.49
N TYR A 142 -15.07 12.50 4.06
CA TYR A 142 -16.11 13.01 4.94
C TYR A 142 -17.35 12.13 4.86
N ILE A 143 -17.90 11.77 6.02
CA ILE A 143 -19.13 10.99 6.13
C ILE A 143 -20.17 11.81 6.91
N ARG A 144 -21.36 11.91 6.34
CA ARG A 144 -22.55 12.46 6.99
C ARG A 144 -23.58 11.38 7.16
N LYS A 145 -23.97 11.12 8.40
CA LYS A 145 -25.09 10.24 8.73
C LYS A 145 -26.39 11.05 8.76
N PHE A 146 -27.43 10.52 8.16
CA PHE A 146 -28.77 11.06 8.17
C PHE A 146 -29.71 10.05 8.83
N ASP A 147 -30.52 10.49 9.77
CA ASP A 147 -31.60 9.66 10.34
C ASP A 147 -32.60 9.24 9.28
N ARG A 148 -32.80 10.06 8.26
CA ARG A 148 -33.59 9.76 7.07
C ARG A 148 -33.12 10.61 5.90
N CYS A 149 -32.83 9.96 4.79
CA CYS A 149 -32.53 10.60 3.51
C CYS A 149 -33.36 9.91 2.41
N ILE A 150 -34.32 10.62 1.83
CA ILE A 150 -35.33 10.13 0.86
C ILE A 150 -36.29 9.15 1.54
N PHE A 151 -35.90 7.89 1.78
CA PHE A 151 -36.80 6.83 2.24
C PHE A 151 -36.30 6.05 3.46
N MET A 152 -34.99 6.09 3.76
CA MET A 152 -34.33 5.33 4.84
C MET A 152 -33.22 6.15 5.52
N PRO A 153 -32.74 5.75 6.72
CA PRO A 153 -31.47 6.22 7.25
C PRO A 153 -30.34 5.97 6.26
N SER A 154 -29.39 6.91 6.18
CA SER A 154 -28.29 6.75 5.22
C SER A 154 -26.99 7.39 5.69
N ASP A 155 -25.89 6.89 5.13
CA ASP A 155 -24.55 7.44 5.27
C ASP A 155 -24.08 7.96 3.90
N LEU A 156 -23.93 9.29 3.77
CA LEU A 156 -23.33 9.93 2.60
C LEU A 156 -21.82 10.01 2.83
N THR A 157 -21.04 9.47 1.92
CA THR A 157 -19.58 9.54 1.91
C THR A 157 -19.10 10.35 0.72
N LEU A 158 -18.26 11.33 0.98
CA LEU A 158 -17.55 12.14 -0.02
C LEU A 158 -16.06 11.99 0.20
N GLY A 159 -15.28 11.95 -0.87
CA GLY A 159 -13.83 11.91 -0.73
C GLY A 159 -13.08 12.51 -1.90
N LEU A 160 -11.88 13.00 -1.57
CA LEU A 160 -10.88 13.50 -2.50
C LEU A 160 -9.59 12.73 -2.24
N GLU A 161 -8.92 12.33 -3.30
CA GLU A 161 -7.64 11.63 -3.23
C GLU A 161 -6.70 12.14 -4.33
N TYR A 162 -5.43 12.18 -4.02
CA TYR A 162 -4.36 12.38 -4.98
C TYR A 162 -3.30 11.30 -4.77
N ASN A 163 -2.83 10.73 -5.87
CA ASN A 163 -1.78 9.72 -5.89
C ASN A 163 -0.72 10.13 -6.91
N GLU A 164 0.55 10.01 -6.55
CA GLU A 164 1.68 10.14 -7.45
C GLU A 164 2.63 8.97 -7.28
N ASP A 165 3.02 8.37 -8.41
CA ASP A 165 4.04 7.33 -8.50
C ASP A 165 5.13 7.78 -9.46
N ARG A 166 6.37 7.78 -8.98
CA ARG A 166 7.57 8.13 -9.76
C ARG A 166 8.53 6.96 -9.74
N LEU A 167 8.69 6.34 -10.90
CA LEU A 167 9.58 5.21 -11.12
C LEU A 167 10.76 5.62 -12.01
N ASN A 168 11.98 5.31 -11.54
CA ASN A 168 13.19 5.28 -12.37
C ASN A 168 13.79 3.88 -12.24
N ASP A 169 13.87 3.15 -13.34
CA ASP A 169 14.34 1.77 -13.40
C ASP A 169 15.36 1.63 -14.53
N ASN A 170 16.61 1.39 -14.17
CA ASN A 170 17.73 1.20 -15.07
C ASN A 170 18.20 -0.25 -14.96
N MET A 171 18.09 -1.01 -16.05
CA MET A 171 18.55 -2.39 -16.17
C MET A 171 19.60 -2.43 -17.27
N TRP A 172 20.86 -2.19 -16.87
CA TRP A 172 21.98 -2.01 -17.83
C TRP A 172 22.23 -3.25 -18.67
N GLY A 173 22.21 -4.44 -18.06
CA GLY A 173 22.40 -5.71 -18.76
C GLY A 173 21.37 -6.00 -19.84
N TYR A 174 20.20 -5.37 -19.78
CA TYR A 174 19.14 -5.48 -20.79
C TYR A 174 19.00 -4.23 -21.66
N GLY A 175 19.86 -3.23 -21.47
CA GLY A 175 19.78 -1.95 -22.18
C GLY A 175 18.46 -1.21 -21.96
N ARG A 176 17.76 -1.48 -20.85
CA ARG A 176 16.44 -0.93 -20.56
C ARG A 176 16.52 0.19 -19.53
N VAL A 177 16.01 1.35 -19.91
CA VAL A 177 15.84 2.51 -19.04
C VAL A 177 14.37 2.90 -19.03
N THR A 178 13.74 2.90 -17.87
CA THR A 178 12.35 3.30 -17.69
C THR A 178 12.29 4.47 -16.73
N SER A 179 11.68 5.59 -17.16
CA SER A 179 11.34 6.70 -16.30
C SER A 179 9.87 7.02 -16.48
N GLN A 180 9.08 6.85 -15.42
CA GLN A 180 7.63 7.01 -15.48
C GLN A 180 7.13 7.87 -14.32
N LEU A 181 6.19 8.77 -14.63
CA LEU A 181 5.49 9.58 -13.65
C LEU A 181 3.99 9.44 -13.87
N VAL A 182 3.33 8.81 -12.91
CA VAL A 182 1.88 8.64 -12.87
C VAL A 182 1.30 9.57 -11.81
N ARG A 183 0.24 10.31 -12.16
CA ARG A 183 -0.52 11.18 -11.27
C ARG A 183 -2.00 10.95 -11.45
N ILE A 184 -2.71 10.76 -10.36
CA ILE A 184 -4.15 10.52 -10.37
C ILE A 184 -4.80 11.41 -9.32
N GLY A 185 -5.66 12.33 -9.77
CA GLY A 185 -6.56 13.08 -8.91
C GLY A 185 -7.95 12.45 -8.96
N SER A 186 -8.58 12.23 -7.81
CA SER A 186 -9.83 11.49 -7.71
C SER A 186 -10.84 12.22 -6.82
N PHE A 187 -12.10 12.17 -7.24
CA PHE A 187 -13.26 12.52 -6.42
C PHE A 187 -14.22 11.35 -6.41
N TYR A 188 -14.77 11.02 -5.24
CA TYR A 188 -15.83 10.02 -5.14
C TYR A 188 -16.95 10.49 -4.22
N ALA A 189 -18.14 10.04 -4.55
CA ALA A 189 -19.33 10.23 -3.74
C ALA A 189 -20.16 8.95 -3.75
N GLN A 190 -20.66 8.55 -2.58
CA GLN A 190 -21.57 7.42 -2.43
C GLN A 190 -22.54 7.65 -1.30
N ASN A 191 -23.74 7.09 -1.42
CA ASN A 191 -24.71 7.06 -0.34
C ASN A 191 -25.16 5.62 -0.10
N GLU A 192 -25.17 5.20 1.16
CA GLU A 192 -25.65 3.91 1.59
C GLU A 192 -26.91 4.12 2.44
N TRP A 193 -28.07 3.69 1.90
CA TRP A 193 -29.32 3.59 2.66
C TRP A 193 -29.40 2.24 3.32
N LYS A 194 -29.64 2.19 4.63
CA LYS A 194 -29.63 0.92 5.36
C LYS A 194 -30.61 0.87 6.50
N ASN A 195 -31.16 -0.35 6.69
CA ASN A 195 -31.91 -0.75 7.87
C ASN A 195 -31.53 -2.19 8.24
N HIS A 196 -32.28 -2.79 9.17
CA HIS A 196 -32.01 -4.15 9.65
C HIS A 196 -32.01 -5.20 8.51
N ARG A 197 -32.93 -5.08 7.54
CA ARG A 197 -33.10 -6.06 6.45
C ARG A 197 -32.41 -5.70 5.15
N TRP A 198 -32.29 -4.40 4.85
CA TRP A 198 -31.82 -3.92 3.57
C TRP A 198 -30.62 -2.99 3.73
N SER A 199 -29.68 -3.08 2.83
CA SER A 199 -28.69 -2.04 2.57
C SER A 199 -28.59 -1.86 1.06
N PHE A 200 -28.65 -0.62 0.64
CA PHE A 200 -28.57 -0.21 -0.75
C PHE A 200 -27.55 0.91 -0.89
N LEU A 201 -26.48 0.69 -1.64
CA LEU A 201 -25.42 1.65 -1.87
C LEU A 201 -25.40 2.02 -3.35
N LEU A 202 -25.37 3.32 -3.60
CA LEU A 202 -25.07 3.89 -4.92
C LEU A 202 -23.94 4.89 -4.78
N GLY A 203 -23.02 4.87 -5.74
CA GLY A 203 -21.90 5.80 -5.77
C GLY A 203 -21.23 5.86 -7.13
N GLY A 204 -20.24 6.75 -7.21
CA GLY A 204 -19.39 6.89 -8.36
C GLY A 204 -18.07 7.54 -8.00
N ARG A 205 -17.07 7.27 -8.80
CA ARG A 205 -15.73 7.83 -8.70
C ARG A 205 -15.35 8.44 -10.04
N LEU A 206 -14.73 9.60 -9.99
CA LEU A 206 -14.14 10.30 -11.11
C LEU A 206 -12.62 10.35 -10.90
N ASP A 207 -11.88 9.81 -11.85
CA ASP A 207 -10.41 9.80 -11.84
C ASP A 207 -9.87 10.60 -13.02
N LYS A 208 -8.95 11.53 -12.73
CA LYS A 208 -8.15 12.22 -13.74
C LYS A 208 -6.72 11.74 -13.67
N HIS A 209 -6.32 10.98 -14.68
CA HIS A 209 -5.00 10.42 -14.82
C HIS A 209 -4.15 11.28 -15.80
N ASN A 210 -2.87 11.55 -15.50
CA ASN A 210 -2.02 12.38 -16.38
C ASN A 210 -1.70 11.72 -17.73
N LEU A 211 -1.66 10.39 -17.80
CA LEU A 211 -1.33 9.63 -19.02
C LEU A 211 -2.57 9.25 -19.86
N VAL A 212 -3.78 9.51 -19.35
CA VAL A 212 -5.02 9.15 -20.04
C VAL A 212 -5.81 10.41 -20.41
N LYS A 213 -6.26 10.50 -21.66
CA LYS A 213 -7.15 11.58 -22.10
C LYS A 213 -8.55 11.39 -21.50
N GLY A 214 -9.12 12.49 -20.99
CA GLY A 214 -10.44 12.47 -20.38
C GLY A 214 -10.45 12.17 -18.88
N VAL A 215 -11.64 12.00 -18.36
CA VAL A 215 -11.92 11.59 -16.97
C VAL A 215 -12.51 10.20 -17.02
N ILE A 216 -12.06 9.33 -16.15
CA ILE A 216 -12.58 7.97 -16.02
C ILE A 216 -13.69 8.02 -14.97
N PHE A 217 -14.86 7.52 -15.31
CA PHE A 217 -15.99 7.37 -14.40
C PHE A 217 -16.19 5.92 -14.05
N SER A 218 -16.21 5.61 -12.75
CA SER A 218 -16.44 4.26 -12.21
C SER A 218 -17.70 4.28 -11.35
N PRO A 219 -18.84 3.75 -11.86
CA PRO A 219 -20.05 3.59 -11.06
C PRO A 219 -19.90 2.43 -10.06
N ARG A 220 -20.69 2.50 -8.98
CA ARG A 220 -20.76 1.45 -7.97
C ARG A 220 -22.19 1.31 -7.46
N ALA A 221 -22.69 0.08 -7.42
CA ALA A 221 -23.97 -0.25 -6.80
C ALA A 221 -23.84 -1.54 -5.99
N ASN A 222 -24.33 -1.54 -4.74
CA ASN A 222 -24.40 -2.74 -3.91
C ASN A 222 -25.78 -2.87 -3.29
N LEU A 223 -26.27 -4.08 -3.25
CA LEU A 223 -27.52 -4.47 -2.59
C LEU A 223 -27.22 -5.58 -1.57
N ARG A 224 -27.71 -5.43 -0.35
CA ARG A 224 -27.77 -6.48 0.65
C ARG A 224 -29.20 -6.66 1.11
N PHE A 225 -29.64 -7.91 1.19
CA PHE A 225 -30.94 -8.29 1.71
C PHE A 225 -30.82 -9.44 2.72
N ASN A 226 -31.33 -9.25 3.91
CA ASN A 226 -31.40 -10.25 4.98
C ASN A 226 -32.87 -10.70 5.12
N PRO A 227 -33.30 -11.75 4.44
CA PRO A 227 -34.68 -12.26 4.57
C PRO A 227 -34.99 -12.76 5.98
N VAL A 228 -34.01 -13.38 6.63
CA VAL A 228 -34.00 -13.84 8.04
C VAL A 228 -32.61 -13.57 8.63
N ASP A 229 -32.49 -13.62 9.95
CA ASP A 229 -31.27 -13.20 10.66
C ASP A 229 -30.00 -13.95 10.24
N ASN A 230 -30.13 -15.21 9.83
CA ASN A 230 -28.99 -16.07 9.46
C ASN A 230 -28.74 -16.15 7.94
N VAL A 231 -29.50 -15.42 7.11
CA VAL A 231 -29.36 -15.43 5.66
C VAL A 231 -29.01 -14.03 5.15
N ASN A 232 -27.92 -13.91 4.43
CA ASN A 232 -27.47 -12.66 3.84
C ASN A 232 -27.26 -12.85 2.33
N LEU A 233 -28.07 -12.18 1.53
CA LEU A 233 -27.98 -12.13 0.08
C LEU A 233 -27.30 -10.83 -0.33
N ARG A 234 -26.33 -10.89 -1.24
CA ARG A 234 -25.61 -9.71 -1.75
C ARG A 234 -25.49 -9.74 -3.26
N ALA A 235 -25.63 -8.57 -3.86
CA ALA A 235 -25.34 -8.32 -5.25
C ALA A 235 -24.49 -7.04 -5.36
N SER A 236 -23.53 -7.01 -6.26
CA SER A 236 -22.64 -5.85 -6.49
C SER A 236 -22.38 -5.65 -7.98
N TYR A 237 -22.24 -4.39 -8.34
CA TYR A 237 -21.85 -3.92 -9.66
C TYR A 237 -20.74 -2.88 -9.51
#